data_90c592f089f71d48c026f97d0210e07a
#
_entry.id   90c592f089f71d48c026f97d0210e07a
#
_cell.length_a   1.000
_cell.length_b   1.000
_cell.length_c   1.000
_cell.angle_alpha   90.00
_cell.angle_beta   90.00
_cell.angle_gamma   90.00
#
_symmetry.space_group_name_H-M   'P 1'
#
loop_
_entity.id
_entity.type
_entity.pdbx_description
1 polymer ?
#
loop_
_entity_poly.entity_id
_entity_poly.type
_entity_poly.pdbx_seq_one_letter_code
_entity_poly.pdbx_strand_id
1 'polypeptide(L)'
;RRAMARVAKGVVKLLLGLMIFVCLAITIIPPFLDRIYYTGPASNHFDGARFFNPDGDDILGAPSGKSRGSFLLRWFTGRDGRSVWPDSIPVTPSKPAAKVDGDQMVVTWVGHATVLIQTQGLNILTDPIYADRAGPFGIGPKRVADSGVRFADLPKIDLIVVSHNHYDHMDLTTLKRLWDRDKPL
;
A
#
# COMPACT_ATOMS: atom_id res chain seq x y z
N ARG A 1 35.28 32.73 -15.79
CA ARG A 1 33.89 33.21 -15.62
C ARG A 1 32.97 32.77 -16.78
N ARG A 2 33.35 33.00 -18.08
CA ARG A 2 32.52 32.62 -19.25
C ARG A 2 32.33 31.10 -19.37
N ALA A 3 33.32 30.27 -19.05
CA ALA A 3 33.20 28.81 -19.06
C ALA A 3 32.21 28.31 -18.01
N MET A 4 32.32 28.79 -16.75
CA MET A 4 31.38 28.45 -15.68
C MET A 4 29.93 28.85 -16.02
N ALA A 5 29.72 30.01 -16.64
CA ALA A 5 28.38 30.43 -17.08
C ALA A 5 27.80 29.55 -18.17
N ARG A 6 28.64 29.01 -19.08
CA ARG A 6 28.18 28.02 -20.09
C ARG A 6 27.79 26.69 -19.45
N VAL A 7 28.60 26.19 -18.52
CA VAL A 7 28.30 24.95 -17.77
C VAL A 7 27.01 25.12 -16.98
N ALA A 8 26.87 26.23 -16.23
CA ALA A 8 25.65 26.50 -15.46
C ALA A 8 24.41 26.55 -16.36
N LYS A 9 24.47 27.23 -17.53
CA LYS A 9 23.36 27.21 -18.50
C LYS A 9 23.06 25.82 -19.05
N GLY A 10 24.08 25.00 -19.28
CA GLY A 10 23.91 23.59 -19.69
C GLY A 10 23.18 22.77 -18.64
N VAL A 11 23.60 22.88 -17.39
CA VAL A 11 22.96 22.19 -16.25
C VAL A 11 21.50 22.63 -16.10
N VAL A 12 21.21 23.92 -16.14
CA VAL A 12 19.82 24.42 -16.07
C VAL A 12 18.96 23.88 -17.18
N LYS A 13 19.45 23.86 -18.42
CA LYS A 13 18.70 23.27 -19.56
C LYS A 13 18.44 21.77 -19.36
N LEU A 14 19.43 21.03 -18.86
CA LEU A 14 19.28 19.58 -18.57
C LEU A 14 18.23 19.35 -17.48
N LEU A 15 18.28 20.09 -16.39
CA LEU A 15 17.31 19.98 -15.30
C LEU A 15 15.90 20.36 -15.76
N LEU A 16 15.76 21.40 -16.55
CA LEU A 16 14.48 21.79 -17.12
C LEU A 16 13.94 20.71 -18.07
N GLY A 17 14.79 20.15 -18.93
CA GLY A 17 14.41 19.04 -19.82
C GLY A 17 13.97 17.80 -19.05
N LEU A 18 14.70 17.44 -17.99
CA LEU A 18 14.33 16.33 -17.12
C LEU A 18 13.00 16.59 -16.42
N MET A 19 12.78 17.79 -15.91
CA MET A 19 11.53 18.18 -15.27
C MET A 19 10.35 18.07 -16.25
N ILE A 20 10.49 18.59 -17.47
CA ILE A 20 9.46 18.49 -18.52
C ILE A 20 9.20 17.02 -18.85
N PHE A 21 10.23 16.21 -19.02
CA PHE A 21 10.10 14.77 -19.30
C PHE A 21 9.32 14.06 -18.19
N VAL A 22 9.65 14.30 -16.92
CA VAL A 22 8.96 13.72 -15.77
C VAL A 22 7.49 14.17 -15.74
N CYS A 23 7.22 15.47 -15.95
CA CYS A 23 5.84 15.97 -15.99
C CYS A 23 5.03 15.32 -17.11
N LEU A 24 5.61 15.19 -18.31
CA LEU A 24 4.97 14.52 -19.44
C LEU A 24 4.74 13.02 -19.14
N ALA A 25 5.72 12.34 -18.59
CA ALA A 25 5.59 10.94 -18.22
C ALA A 25 4.45 10.72 -17.21
N ILE A 26 4.39 11.52 -16.14
CA ILE A 26 3.32 11.46 -15.12
C ILE A 26 1.94 11.77 -15.73
N THR A 27 1.88 12.58 -16.79
CA THR A 27 0.61 12.95 -17.43
C THR A 27 0.16 11.93 -18.47
N ILE A 28 1.11 11.39 -19.26
CA ILE A 28 0.80 10.55 -20.42
C ILE A 28 0.72 9.06 -20.03
N ILE A 29 1.60 8.58 -19.13
CA ILE A 29 1.69 7.14 -18.83
C ILE A 29 0.45 6.61 -18.10
N PRO A 30 -0.11 7.27 -17.06
CA PRO A 30 -1.22 6.71 -16.29
C PRO A 30 -2.43 6.29 -17.13
N PRO A 31 -2.93 7.06 -18.10
CA PRO A 31 -4.05 6.65 -18.94
C PRO A 31 -3.83 5.34 -19.72
N PHE A 32 -2.58 4.95 -19.96
CA PHE A 32 -2.25 3.68 -20.61
C PHE A 32 -2.10 2.52 -19.63
N LEU A 33 -1.82 2.82 -18.35
CA LEU A 33 -1.71 1.84 -17.28
C LEU A 33 -3.05 1.61 -16.57
N ASP A 34 -3.89 2.63 -16.53
CA ASP A 34 -5.22 2.63 -15.91
C ASP A 34 -6.24 1.92 -16.83
N ARG A 35 -6.05 0.62 -17.02
CA ARG A 35 -6.97 -0.19 -17.83
C ARG A 35 -8.03 -0.79 -16.94
N ILE A 36 -9.28 -0.50 -17.28
CA ILE A 36 -10.43 -1.20 -16.71
C ILE A 36 -10.51 -2.56 -17.39
N TYR A 37 -10.23 -3.62 -16.64
CA TYR A 37 -10.29 -4.99 -17.13
C TYR A 37 -11.69 -5.58 -17.00
N TYR A 38 -12.55 -4.99 -16.20
CA TYR A 38 -13.91 -5.42 -16.03
C TYR A 38 -14.76 -4.95 -17.20
N THR A 39 -15.41 -5.90 -17.91
CA THR A 39 -16.28 -5.67 -19.07
C THR A 39 -17.74 -6.02 -18.78
N GLY A 40 -18.09 -6.21 -17.51
CA GLY A 40 -19.45 -6.52 -17.10
C GLY A 40 -20.42 -5.34 -17.22
N PRO A 41 -21.72 -5.58 -17.04
CA PRO A 41 -22.73 -4.54 -17.11
C PRO A 41 -22.56 -3.50 -16.01
N ALA A 42 -23.03 -2.29 -16.25
CA ALA A 42 -23.13 -1.26 -15.22
C ALA A 42 -24.03 -1.75 -14.08
N SER A 43 -23.70 -1.35 -12.86
CA SER A 43 -24.41 -1.74 -11.63
C SER A 43 -24.44 -0.54 -10.66
N ASN A 44 -24.99 -0.75 -9.47
CA ASN A 44 -24.97 0.26 -8.40
C ASN A 44 -23.56 0.48 -7.81
N HIS A 45 -22.52 -0.22 -8.27
CA HIS A 45 -21.13 -0.09 -7.87
C HIS A 45 -20.18 0.15 -9.04
N PHE A 46 -20.67 0.13 -10.28
CA PHE A 46 -19.87 0.31 -11.49
C PHE A 46 -20.66 1.08 -12.55
N ASP A 47 -20.15 2.21 -12.99
CA ASP A 47 -20.82 3.10 -13.96
C ASP A 47 -20.51 2.77 -15.44
N GLY A 48 -19.79 1.68 -15.69
CA GLY A 48 -19.28 1.29 -17.00
C GLY A 48 -17.85 1.74 -17.28
N ALA A 49 -17.31 2.62 -16.46
CA ALA A 49 -15.94 3.14 -16.56
C ALA A 49 -15.19 3.11 -15.21
N ARG A 50 -15.90 3.10 -14.09
CA ARG A 50 -15.30 3.20 -12.76
C ARG A 50 -16.14 2.45 -11.73
N PHE A 51 -15.48 1.79 -10.79
CA PHE A 51 -16.12 1.32 -9.57
C PHE A 51 -16.25 2.46 -8.56
N PHE A 52 -17.36 2.48 -7.83
CA PHE A 52 -17.64 3.49 -6.81
C PHE A 52 -18.44 2.90 -5.64
N ASN A 53 -18.40 3.59 -4.49
CA ASN A 53 -19.26 3.29 -3.36
C ASN A 53 -20.63 3.96 -3.54
N PRO A 54 -21.77 3.24 -3.42
CA PRO A 54 -23.10 3.84 -3.51
C PRO A 54 -23.37 4.92 -2.45
N ASP A 55 -22.75 4.78 -1.29
CA ASP A 55 -22.87 5.72 -0.16
C ASP A 55 -21.95 6.96 -0.29
N GLY A 56 -21.25 7.08 -1.40
CA GLY A 56 -20.30 8.15 -1.70
C GLY A 56 -18.85 7.80 -1.35
N ASP A 57 -17.94 8.37 -2.14
CA ASP A 57 -16.48 8.20 -1.95
C ASP A 57 -15.94 9.05 -0.77
N ASP A 58 -16.78 9.81 -0.09
CA ASP A 58 -16.41 10.82 0.90
C ASP A 58 -15.97 10.23 2.26
N ILE A 59 -16.17 8.93 2.47
CA ILE A 59 -15.87 8.27 3.75
C ILE A 59 -14.35 8.15 3.98
N LEU A 60 -13.53 8.21 2.94
CA LEU A 60 -12.06 8.15 3.03
C LEU A 60 -11.38 9.52 2.84
N GLY A 61 -12.14 10.60 2.95
CA GLY A 61 -11.60 11.91 3.30
C GLY A 61 -10.54 12.50 2.40
N ALA A 62 -10.63 12.35 1.08
CA ALA A 62 -10.03 13.36 0.22
C ALA A 62 -10.88 14.63 0.34
N PRO A 63 -10.37 15.73 0.92
CA PRO A 63 -11.19 16.94 1.07
C PRO A 63 -11.66 17.35 -0.31
N SER A 64 -12.98 17.22 -0.57
CA SER A 64 -13.61 17.68 -1.79
C SER A 64 -13.19 19.14 -2.05
N GLY A 65 -12.64 19.41 -3.22
CA GLY A 65 -12.36 20.77 -3.68
C GLY A 65 -10.98 21.36 -3.39
N LYS A 66 -10.05 20.65 -2.76
CA LYS A 66 -8.67 21.15 -2.58
C LYS A 66 -7.71 20.52 -3.59
N SER A 67 -7.05 21.35 -4.40
CA SER A 67 -6.13 20.88 -5.44
C SER A 67 -4.98 20.02 -4.86
N ARG A 68 -4.48 19.04 -5.65
CA ARG A 68 -3.31 18.22 -5.28
C ARG A 68 -2.11 19.07 -4.88
N GLY A 69 -1.92 20.25 -5.51
CA GLY A 69 -0.85 21.18 -5.16
C GLY A 69 -1.00 21.78 -3.76
N SER A 70 -2.22 22.09 -3.33
CA SER A 70 -2.47 22.56 -1.96
C SER A 70 -2.29 21.46 -0.92
N PHE A 71 -2.53 20.20 -1.27
CA PHE A 71 -2.24 19.06 -0.41
C PHE A 71 -0.74 18.91 -0.19
N LEU A 72 0.06 18.88 -1.26
CA LEU A 72 1.52 18.78 -1.16
C LEU A 72 2.12 19.92 -0.36
N LEU A 73 1.69 21.17 -0.59
CA LEU A 73 2.18 22.31 0.17
C LEU A 73 1.90 22.18 1.66
N ARG A 74 0.69 21.77 2.04
CA ARG A 74 0.31 21.52 3.44
C ARG A 74 1.08 20.37 4.04
N TRP A 75 1.29 19.29 3.25
CA TRP A 75 2.07 18.14 3.67
C TRP A 75 3.53 18.54 3.99
N PHE A 76 4.17 19.32 3.11
CA PHE A 76 5.53 19.83 3.34
C PHE A 76 5.61 20.84 4.48
N THR A 77 4.59 21.64 4.71
CA THR A 77 4.56 22.66 5.77
C THR A 77 4.04 22.15 7.09
N GLY A 78 3.62 20.89 7.19
CA GLY A 78 3.02 20.32 8.39
C GLY A 78 1.65 20.92 8.76
N ARG A 79 1.00 21.64 7.84
CA ARG A 79 -0.29 22.32 8.07
C ARG A 79 -1.49 21.52 7.52
N ASP A 80 -1.34 20.24 7.35
CA ASP A 80 -2.38 19.37 6.78
C ASP A 80 -3.41 18.86 7.80
N GLY A 81 -3.27 19.24 9.08
CA GLY A 81 -4.20 18.85 10.14
C GLY A 81 -4.08 17.40 10.57
N ARG A 82 -3.00 16.70 10.15
CA ARG A 82 -2.76 15.32 10.60
C ARG A 82 -2.52 15.29 12.11
N SER A 83 -3.14 14.31 12.75
CA SER A 83 -2.77 13.96 14.12
C SER A 83 -1.31 13.51 14.17
N VAL A 84 -0.62 13.85 15.24
CA VAL A 84 0.73 13.34 15.48
C VAL A 84 0.61 11.84 15.74
N TRP A 85 1.29 11.03 14.94
CA TRP A 85 1.37 9.60 15.18
C TRP A 85 2.12 9.34 16.49
N PRO A 86 1.66 8.41 17.33
CA PRO A 86 2.41 7.99 18.49
C PRO A 86 3.73 7.32 18.06
N ASP A 87 4.75 7.39 18.89
CA ASP A 87 6.02 6.72 18.62
C ASP A 87 5.87 5.19 18.60
N SER A 88 4.99 4.66 19.45
CA SER A 88 4.63 3.25 19.47
C SER A 88 3.22 3.05 20.05
N ILE A 89 2.58 1.96 19.64
CA ILE A 89 1.33 1.45 20.21
C ILE A 89 1.61 0.05 20.76
N PRO A 90 1.33 -0.22 22.05
CA PRO A 90 1.56 -1.54 22.63
C PRO A 90 0.63 -2.58 22.00
N VAL A 91 1.20 -3.73 21.64
CA VAL A 91 0.48 -4.88 21.09
C VAL A 91 0.86 -6.12 21.89
N THR A 92 -0.11 -6.95 22.21
CA THR A 92 0.13 -8.28 22.78
C THR A 92 0.04 -9.32 21.65
N PRO A 93 1.18 -9.84 21.15
CA PRO A 93 1.15 -10.80 20.07
C PRO A 93 0.48 -12.11 20.49
N SER A 94 -0.35 -12.65 19.60
CA SER A 94 -0.93 -13.99 19.77
C SER A 94 -0.06 -15.05 19.08
N LYS A 95 -0.25 -16.31 19.51
CA LYS A 95 0.31 -17.49 18.87
C LYS A 95 -0.85 -18.31 18.29
N PRO A 96 -1.13 -18.23 16.98
CA PRO A 96 -2.16 -19.03 16.36
C PRO A 96 -1.84 -20.53 16.43
N ALA A 97 -2.88 -21.36 16.40
CA ALA A 97 -2.73 -22.79 16.23
C ALA A 97 -2.07 -23.12 14.87
N ALA A 98 -1.43 -24.28 14.75
CA ALA A 98 -0.83 -24.71 13.49
C ALA A 98 -1.87 -24.85 12.39
N LYS A 99 -3.07 -25.34 12.70
CA LYS A 99 -4.24 -25.52 11.83
C LYS A 99 -5.54 -25.40 12.63
N VAL A 100 -6.60 -25.07 11.93
CA VAL A 100 -7.98 -25.12 12.42
C VAL A 100 -8.77 -25.99 11.46
N ASP A 101 -9.26 -27.14 11.97
CA ASP A 101 -9.95 -28.14 11.18
C ASP A 101 -11.48 -28.06 11.39
N GLY A 102 -12.21 -28.79 10.56
CA GLY A 102 -13.66 -28.87 10.62
C GLY A 102 -14.36 -27.58 10.19
N ASP A 103 -15.53 -27.34 10.75
CA ASP A 103 -16.39 -26.21 10.39
C ASP A 103 -16.03 -24.89 11.11
N GLN A 104 -14.97 -24.92 11.90
CA GLN A 104 -14.51 -23.72 12.60
C GLN A 104 -13.72 -22.81 11.69
N MET A 105 -13.88 -21.49 11.90
CA MET A 105 -13.06 -20.46 11.31
C MET A 105 -12.52 -19.54 12.40
N VAL A 106 -11.20 -19.38 12.44
CA VAL A 106 -10.53 -18.43 13.32
C VAL A 106 -9.94 -17.32 12.47
N VAL A 107 -10.27 -16.09 12.83
CA VAL A 107 -9.76 -14.88 12.16
C VAL A 107 -8.91 -14.11 13.16
N THR A 108 -7.63 -13.91 12.82
CA THR A 108 -6.67 -13.20 13.68
C THR A 108 -6.16 -11.96 12.93
N TRP A 109 -6.41 -10.78 13.46
CA TRP A 109 -5.84 -9.55 12.92
C TRP A 109 -4.35 -9.47 13.25
N VAL A 110 -3.52 -9.41 12.22
CA VAL A 110 -2.06 -9.36 12.34
C VAL A 110 -1.56 -7.91 12.37
N GLY A 111 -2.20 -7.03 11.60
CA GLY A 111 -1.88 -5.62 11.57
C GLY A 111 -2.14 -4.99 10.21
N HIS A 112 -2.55 -3.74 10.18
CA HIS A 112 -2.98 -3.02 8.98
C HIS A 112 -4.04 -3.83 8.21
N ALA A 113 -3.80 -4.22 6.98
CA ALA A 113 -4.67 -5.08 6.16
C ALA A 113 -4.33 -6.58 6.26
N THR A 114 -3.30 -6.93 7.04
CA THR A 114 -2.88 -8.33 7.20
C THR A 114 -3.78 -9.04 8.19
N VAL A 115 -4.47 -10.06 7.72
CA VAL A 115 -5.35 -10.94 8.51
C VAL A 115 -4.97 -12.38 8.23
N LEU A 116 -4.83 -13.18 9.31
CA LEU A 116 -4.70 -14.63 9.22
C LEU A 116 -6.09 -15.25 9.39
N ILE A 117 -6.53 -15.99 8.38
CA ILE A 117 -7.78 -16.76 8.37
C ILE A 117 -7.42 -18.24 8.39
N GLN A 118 -7.89 -18.94 9.41
CA GLN A 118 -7.67 -20.39 9.59
C GLN A 118 -9.01 -21.12 9.55
N THR A 119 -9.18 -22.00 8.60
CA THR A 119 -10.44 -22.75 8.40
C THR A 119 -10.19 -24.00 7.55
N GLN A 120 -10.91 -25.07 7.81
CA GLN A 120 -10.88 -26.30 7.02
C GLN A 120 -9.46 -26.82 6.75
N GLY A 121 -8.56 -26.71 7.72
CA GLY A 121 -7.17 -27.12 7.59
C GLY A 121 -6.30 -26.19 6.74
N LEU A 122 -6.80 -25.02 6.32
CA LEU A 122 -6.06 -24.01 5.55
C LEU A 122 -5.68 -22.82 6.42
N ASN A 123 -4.51 -22.28 6.18
CA ASN A 123 -4.04 -21.00 6.70
C ASN A 123 -3.91 -20.01 5.55
N ILE A 124 -4.77 -19.01 5.52
CA ILE A 124 -4.85 -17.99 4.48
C ILE A 124 -4.36 -16.67 5.07
N LEU A 125 -3.45 -16.00 4.40
CA LEU A 125 -2.93 -14.71 4.85
C LEU A 125 -3.26 -13.62 3.82
N THR A 126 -3.92 -12.55 4.26
CA THR A 126 -4.26 -11.43 3.39
C THR A 126 -3.20 -10.34 3.48
N ASP A 127 -2.89 -9.68 2.36
CA ASP A 127 -2.06 -8.47 2.27
C ASP A 127 -0.87 -8.48 3.25
N PRO A 128 0.05 -9.46 3.18
CA PRO A 128 1.05 -9.66 4.22
C PRO A 128 2.11 -8.55 4.19
N ILE A 129 2.13 -7.73 5.26
CA ILE A 129 3.15 -6.71 5.48
C ILE A 129 3.82 -6.91 6.84
N TYR A 130 5.14 -7.11 6.83
CA TYR A 130 5.99 -7.18 8.02
C TYR A 130 7.16 -6.20 7.96
N ALA A 131 7.25 -5.40 6.89
CA ALA A 131 8.22 -4.33 6.78
C ALA A 131 7.99 -3.23 7.83
N ASP A 132 9.06 -2.60 8.29
CA ASP A 132 8.99 -1.47 9.23
C ASP A 132 8.41 -0.20 8.59
N ARG A 133 8.46 -0.11 7.25
CA ARG A 133 7.95 1.01 6.48
C ARG A 133 7.20 0.54 5.25
N ALA A 134 6.08 1.17 5.00
CA ALA A 134 5.24 0.91 3.84
C ALA A 134 5.66 1.80 2.66
N GLY A 135 6.73 1.41 1.97
CA GLY A 135 7.18 2.13 0.79
C GLY A 135 8.46 1.57 0.18
N PRO A 136 8.82 2.01 -1.03
CA PRO A 136 9.99 1.53 -1.72
C PRO A 136 11.28 1.92 -0.97
N PHE A 137 12.29 1.06 -1.03
CA PHE A 137 13.63 1.31 -0.47
C PHE A 137 13.64 1.67 1.03
N GLY A 138 12.63 1.23 1.80
CA GLY A 138 12.51 1.56 3.21
C GLY A 138 12.08 3.01 3.49
N ILE A 139 11.54 3.70 2.48
CA ILE A 139 10.95 5.04 2.60
C ILE A 139 9.42 4.89 2.76
N GLY A 140 8.78 5.82 3.46
CA GLY A 140 7.33 5.80 3.66
C GLY A 140 6.93 5.78 5.14
N PRO A 141 5.63 5.65 5.43
CA PRO A 141 5.13 5.61 6.80
C PRO A 141 5.78 4.50 7.60
N LYS A 142 6.20 4.84 8.82
CA LYS A 142 6.80 3.87 9.75
C LYS A 142 5.68 3.13 10.49
N ARG A 143 5.89 1.84 10.74
CA ARG A 143 5.05 1.05 11.64
C ARG A 143 5.16 1.60 13.07
N VAL A 144 4.03 1.81 13.71
CA VAL A 144 3.95 2.28 15.10
C VAL A 144 3.39 1.22 16.05
N ALA A 145 2.86 0.13 15.52
CA ALA A 145 2.36 -1.01 16.28
C ALA A 145 3.07 -2.28 15.80
N ASP A 146 3.54 -3.10 16.72
CA ASP A 146 4.07 -4.42 16.39
C ASP A 146 2.97 -5.31 15.78
N SER A 147 3.38 -6.37 15.09
CA SER A 147 2.43 -7.31 14.50
C SER A 147 1.71 -8.11 15.59
N GLY A 148 0.40 -8.24 15.49
CA GLY A 148 -0.44 -9.05 16.38
C GLY A 148 -0.12 -10.56 16.34
N VAL A 149 0.56 -11.01 15.27
CA VAL A 149 1.25 -12.31 15.20
C VAL A 149 2.64 -12.04 14.66
N ARG A 150 3.67 -12.40 15.42
CA ARG A 150 5.05 -12.25 14.95
C ARG A 150 5.30 -13.16 13.74
N PHE A 151 6.14 -12.75 12.82
CA PHE A 151 6.45 -13.56 11.61
C PHE A 151 6.93 -14.98 11.97
N ALA A 152 7.70 -15.11 13.04
CA ALA A 152 8.18 -16.41 13.52
C ALA A 152 7.09 -17.30 14.14
N ASP A 153 6.00 -16.70 14.62
CA ASP A 153 4.87 -17.40 15.22
C ASP A 153 3.74 -17.69 14.22
N LEU A 154 3.89 -17.24 12.95
CA LEU A 154 2.95 -17.60 11.89
C LEU A 154 2.99 -19.11 11.64
N PRO A 155 1.82 -19.79 11.59
CA PRO A 155 1.77 -21.16 11.11
C PRO A 155 2.22 -21.24 9.64
N LYS A 156 2.41 -22.44 9.12
CA LYS A 156 2.65 -22.63 7.68
C LYS A 156 1.47 -22.03 6.91
N ILE A 157 1.76 -21.10 5.99
CA ILE A 157 0.75 -20.45 5.15
C ILE A 157 0.53 -21.27 3.88
N ASP A 158 -0.72 -21.57 3.58
CA ASP A 158 -1.12 -22.35 2.40
C ASP A 158 -1.51 -21.45 1.23
N LEU A 159 -2.11 -20.29 1.52
CA LEU A 159 -2.60 -19.34 0.51
C LEU A 159 -2.32 -17.90 0.94
N ILE A 160 -1.85 -17.09 0.01
CA ILE A 160 -1.74 -15.64 0.17
C ILE A 160 -2.68 -14.95 -0.81
N VAL A 161 -3.46 -13.99 -0.30
CA VAL A 161 -4.34 -13.14 -1.10
C VAL A 161 -3.85 -11.70 -0.99
N VAL A 162 -3.55 -11.07 -2.14
CA VAL A 162 -3.14 -9.67 -2.22
C VAL A 162 -4.23 -8.87 -2.91
N SER A 163 -4.76 -7.85 -2.22
CA SER A 163 -5.87 -7.05 -2.72
C SER A 163 -5.43 -6.12 -3.87
N HIS A 164 -4.27 -5.49 -3.73
CA HIS A 164 -3.71 -4.59 -4.74
C HIS A 164 -2.21 -4.36 -4.50
N ASN A 165 -1.56 -3.64 -5.41
CA ASN A 165 -0.10 -3.50 -5.46
C ASN A 165 0.45 -2.25 -4.73
N HIS A 166 -0.27 -1.66 -3.79
CA HIS A 166 0.32 -0.65 -2.92
C HIS A 166 1.29 -1.29 -1.93
N TYR A 167 2.31 -0.54 -1.51
CA TYR A 167 3.40 -1.05 -0.67
C TYR A 167 2.97 -1.48 0.74
N ASP A 168 1.84 -1.00 1.22
CA ASP A 168 1.22 -1.36 2.50
C ASP A 168 0.27 -2.57 2.39
N HIS A 169 0.12 -3.15 1.20
CA HIS A 169 -0.63 -4.37 0.93
C HIS A 169 0.23 -5.45 0.26
N MET A 170 1.16 -5.05 -0.62
CA MET A 170 2.07 -5.96 -1.31
C MET A 170 3.53 -5.68 -0.91
N ASP A 171 3.95 -6.22 0.24
CA ASP A 171 5.33 -6.18 0.70
C ASP A 171 6.14 -7.31 0.08
N LEU A 172 6.89 -7.01 -0.98
CA LEU A 172 7.68 -8.00 -1.72
C LEU A 172 8.70 -8.73 -0.84
N THR A 173 9.26 -8.06 0.17
CA THR A 173 10.20 -8.69 1.11
C THR A 173 9.51 -9.76 1.95
N THR A 174 8.34 -9.44 2.48
CA THR A 174 7.51 -10.38 3.25
C THR A 174 7.02 -11.53 2.36
N LEU A 175 6.52 -11.23 1.15
CA LEU A 175 6.08 -12.25 0.20
C LEU A 175 7.21 -13.22 -0.15
N LYS A 176 8.42 -12.71 -0.42
CA LYS A 176 9.58 -13.56 -0.67
C LYS A 176 9.92 -14.46 0.52
N ARG A 177 9.92 -13.92 1.73
CA ARG A 177 10.19 -14.70 2.96
C ARG A 177 9.16 -15.81 3.17
N LEU A 178 7.88 -15.53 2.92
CA LEU A 178 6.79 -16.51 3.00
C LEU A 178 6.95 -17.57 1.90
N TRP A 179 7.28 -17.16 0.67
CA TRP A 179 7.54 -18.09 -0.41
C TRP A 179 8.71 -19.03 -0.13
N ASP A 180 9.82 -18.48 0.38
CA ASP A 180 11.01 -19.27 0.69
C ASP A 180 10.72 -20.30 1.81
N ARG A 181 9.88 -19.95 2.78
CA ARG A 181 9.53 -20.79 3.93
C ARG A 181 8.46 -21.84 3.60
N ASP A 182 7.36 -21.43 2.99
CA ASP A 182 6.09 -22.19 2.96
C ASP A 182 5.67 -22.61 1.55
N LYS A 183 6.11 -21.94 0.50
CA LYS A 183 5.66 -22.11 -0.90
C LYS A 183 4.12 -22.00 -1.03
N PRO A 184 3.47 -20.95 -0.50
CA PRO A 184 2.02 -20.78 -0.59
C PRO A 184 1.57 -20.60 -2.05
N LEU A 185 0.26 -20.87 -2.29
CA LEU A 185 -0.41 -20.45 -3.52
C LEU A 185 -0.68 -18.96 -3.50
#